data_9ae58d7b935e7b2ccd2fac888cdfaf40
#
_entry.id   9ae58d7b935e7b2ccd2fac888cdfaf40
#
_cell.length_a   1.000
_cell.length_b   1.000
_cell.length_c   1.000
_cell.angle_alpha   90.00
_cell.angle_beta   90.00
_cell.angle_gamma   90.00
#
_symmetry.space_group_name_H-M   'P 1'
#
loop_
_entity.id
_entity.type
_entity.pdbx_description
1 polymer ?
#
loop_
_entity_poly.entity_id
_entity_poly.type
_entity_poly.pdbx_seq_one_letter_code
_entity_poly.pdbx_strand_id
1 'polypeptide(L)'
;MERVRAATGKAEGEIDIDEYPEKGLVRREQYPWNHHEPDRFSAESLQILNEELANVAPRLEVRASELPILTSHGSAKEEKKELRFTKQLGLFAKEDIPPGEQILEEKSLLTAVSRFHERYCDACSITLPNALIDAACMTTSSPVIACEDCDEVYFCSNECHDLAQERYHPSICGVTMEQTPTSASEAADHLYTLLLVRALALAETQNLHPLELKELRYIWGDYHGRKIGTARQADVSELPMDAFGAMPRTLPFTFKNNVLMPLHVLEKMDVNIFTETHRYDTWIFNTLYAKFRGTASARQGLDGKPDTSAVHPMWCLANHSCDPNVAWDWKGTMRFWTRDQLIEWQGRDPNKGPGLKQDEEVFGHYCDVTLSVKERREWAVGALGGDCMCTRCIWEVADAPCLTTGK
;
A
#
# COMPACT_ATOMS: atom_id res chain seq x y z
N MET A 1 3.29 -29.50 -13.96
CA MET A 1 4.65 -30.06 -14.15
C MET A 1 5.23 -29.73 -15.54
N GLU A 2 4.54 -30.01 -16.65
CA GLU A 2 5.03 -29.72 -18.00
C GLU A 2 5.45 -28.25 -18.22
N ARG A 3 4.70 -27.29 -17.70
CA ARG A 3 5.02 -25.86 -17.74
C ARG A 3 6.25 -25.49 -16.90
N VAL A 4 6.43 -26.12 -15.73
CA VAL A 4 7.62 -25.90 -14.90
C VAL A 4 8.85 -26.45 -15.60
N ARG A 5 8.72 -27.59 -16.25
CA ARG A 5 9.76 -28.21 -17.08
C ARG A 5 10.16 -27.30 -18.25
N ALA A 6 9.17 -26.75 -18.95
CA ALA A 6 9.41 -25.80 -20.04
C ALA A 6 10.09 -24.51 -19.57
N ALA A 7 9.75 -24.04 -18.35
CA ALA A 7 10.31 -22.81 -17.79
C ALA A 7 11.70 -23.00 -17.17
N THR A 8 12.00 -24.17 -16.60
CA THR A 8 13.26 -24.42 -15.86
C THR A 8 14.27 -25.24 -16.64
N GLY A 9 13.83 -25.94 -17.70
CA GLY A 9 14.65 -26.91 -18.44
C GLY A 9 15.02 -28.19 -17.64
N LYS A 10 14.51 -28.34 -16.40
CA LYS A 10 14.80 -29.47 -15.52
C LYS A 10 13.85 -30.62 -15.78
N ALA A 11 14.31 -31.86 -15.63
CA ALA A 11 13.47 -33.04 -15.65
C ALA A 11 12.60 -33.08 -14.36
N GLU A 12 11.49 -33.85 -14.41
CA GLU A 12 10.50 -33.86 -13.33
C GLU A 12 11.07 -34.27 -11.96
N GLY A 13 12.06 -35.16 -11.93
CA GLY A 13 12.75 -35.60 -10.71
C GLY A 13 13.88 -34.67 -10.26
N GLU A 14 14.19 -33.63 -11.01
CA GLU A 14 15.25 -32.66 -10.70
C GLU A 14 14.69 -31.34 -10.13
N ILE A 15 13.36 -31.26 -10.01
CA ILE A 15 12.69 -30.06 -9.47
C ILE A 15 12.57 -30.23 -7.97
N ASP A 16 13.45 -29.55 -7.25
CA ASP A 16 13.30 -29.40 -5.80
C ASP A 16 12.30 -28.27 -5.51
N ILE A 17 11.20 -28.61 -4.89
CA ILE A 17 10.13 -27.67 -4.57
C ILE A 17 10.58 -26.65 -3.50
N ASP A 18 11.55 -27.03 -2.65
CA ASP A 18 12.11 -26.18 -1.61
C ASP A 18 13.08 -25.12 -2.15
N GLU A 19 13.55 -25.26 -3.40
CA GLU A 19 14.32 -24.22 -4.12
C GLU A 19 13.46 -23.02 -4.53
N TYR A 20 12.14 -23.13 -4.44
CA TYR A 20 11.25 -22.02 -4.83
C TYR A 20 10.86 -21.19 -3.62
N PRO A 21 10.87 -19.84 -3.73
CA PRO A 21 10.19 -19.00 -2.77
C PRO A 21 8.77 -19.57 -2.54
N GLU A 22 8.27 -19.51 -1.34
CA GLU A 22 6.99 -20.07 -0.95
C GLU A 22 6.85 -21.60 -1.19
N LYS A 23 7.97 -22.33 -1.31
CA LYS A 23 7.98 -23.77 -1.55
C LYS A 23 7.13 -24.22 -2.75
N GLY A 24 7.01 -23.37 -3.74
CA GLY A 24 6.22 -23.59 -4.94
C GLY A 24 4.71 -23.66 -4.74
N LEU A 25 4.21 -23.35 -3.54
CA LEU A 25 2.77 -23.41 -3.24
C LEU A 25 1.99 -22.23 -3.81
N VAL A 26 2.63 -21.06 -3.92
CA VAL A 26 2.02 -19.87 -4.47
C VAL A 26 2.98 -19.22 -5.45
N ARG A 27 2.61 -19.21 -6.70
CA ARG A 27 3.29 -18.45 -7.73
C ARG A 27 2.37 -17.38 -8.24
N ARG A 28 2.95 -16.23 -8.37
CA ARG A 28 2.37 -15.18 -9.13
C ARG A 28 2.71 -15.42 -10.58
N GLU A 29 1.69 -15.69 -11.36
CA GLU A 29 1.80 -15.82 -12.80
C GLU A 29 1.07 -14.66 -13.45
N GLN A 30 1.76 -13.94 -14.31
CA GLN A 30 1.09 -13.06 -15.26
C GLN A 30 0.64 -13.92 -16.44
N TYR A 31 -0.65 -14.17 -16.52
CA TYR A 31 -1.21 -14.92 -17.62
C TYR A 31 -1.39 -14.02 -18.84
N PRO A 32 -1.24 -14.55 -20.07
CA PRO A 32 -1.45 -13.76 -21.29
C PRO A 32 -2.84 -13.15 -21.42
N TRP A 33 -3.83 -13.73 -20.74
CA TRP A 33 -5.21 -13.25 -20.69
C TRP A 33 -5.47 -12.25 -19.57
N ASN A 34 -4.46 -11.89 -18.77
CA ASN A 34 -4.60 -10.85 -17.74
C ASN A 34 -4.44 -9.46 -18.37
N HIS A 35 -5.52 -8.99 -19.01
CA HIS A 35 -5.57 -7.68 -19.65
C HIS A 35 -5.94 -6.55 -18.67
N HIS A 36 -6.12 -6.85 -17.40
CA HIS A 36 -6.58 -5.90 -16.40
C HIS A 36 -5.47 -4.98 -15.86
N GLU A 37 -4.20 -5.34 -16.05
CA GLU A 37 -3.09 -4.48 -15.63
C GLU A 37 -2.53 -3.67 -16.80
N PRO A 38 -2.74 -2.34 -16.78
CA PRO A 38 -2.14 -1.47 -17.79
C PRO A 38 -0.62 -1.36 -17.58
N ASP A 39 0.12 -1.11 -18.65
CA ASP A 39 1.54 -0.74 -18.51
C ASP A 39 1.65 0.62 -17.82
N ARG A 40 2.29 0.64 -16.64
CA ARG A 40 2.42 1.85 -15.81
C ARG A 40 3.15 3.00 -16.49
N PHE A 41 3.99 2.70 -17.46
CA PHE A 41 4.81 3.70 -18.18
C PHE A 41 4.28 4.03 -19.57
N SER A 42 3.13 3.48 -19.96
CA SER A 42 2.50 3.84 -21.22
C SER A 42 2.01 5.29 -21.19
N ALA A 43 1.97 5.94 -22.34
CA ALA A 43 1.46 7.30 -22.46
C ALA A 43 -0.02 7.39 -22.01
N GLU A 44 -0.81 6.34 -22.29
CA GLU A 44 -2.21 6.24 -21.87
C GLU A 44 -2.33 6.21 -20.33
N SER A 45 -1.57 5.36 -19.64
CA SER A 45 -1.59 5.29 -18.17
C SER A 45 -1.16 6.61 -17.53
N LEU A 46 -0.11 7.25 -18.06
CA LEU A 46 0.35 8.54 -17.56
C LEU A 46 -0.69 9.65 -17.78
N GLN A 47 -1.38 9.64 -18.92
CA GLN A 47 -2.44 10.59 -19.21
C GLN A 47 -3.60 10.43 -18.22
N ILE A 48 -4.11 9.21 -18.02
CA ILE A 48 -5.22 8.94 -17.12
C ILE A 48 -4.85 9.30 -15.67
N LEU A 49 -3.65 8.93 -15.23
CA LEU A 49 -3.17 9.29 -13.89
C LEU A 49 -3.10 10.81 -13.69
N ASN A 50 -2.64 11.55 -14.69
CA ASN A 50 -2.57 13.01 -14.60
C ASN A 50 -3.94 13.68 -14.65
N GLU A 51 -4.91 13.14 -15.40
CA GLU A 51 -6.29 13.60 -15.40
C GLU A 51 -6.95 13.38 -14.03
N GLU A 52 -6.74 12.21 -13.40
CA GLU A 52 -7.23 11.93 -12.05
C GLU A 52 -6.54 12.78 -10.99
N LEU A 53 -5.21 12.91 -11.08
CA LEU A 53 -4.43 13.72 -10.14
C LEU A 53 -4.85 15.19 -10.15
N ALA A 54 -5.21 15.73 -11.30
CA ALA A 54 -5.64 17.12 -11.42
C ALA A 54 -6.86 17.46 -10.55
N ASN A 55 -7.70 16.48 -10.22
CA ASN A 55 -8.86 16.66 -9.34
C ASN A 55 -8.51 16.81 -7.86
N VAL A 56 -7.36 16.26 -7.42
CA VAL A 56 -6.96 16.21 -6.01
C VAL A 56 -5.65 16.95 -5.72
N ALA A 57 -4.84 17.16 -6.76
CA ALA A 57 -3.52 17.81 -6.66
C ALA A 57 -3.17 18.58 -7.97
N PRO A 58 -3.87 19.67 -8.32
CA PRO A 58 -3.74 20.34 -9.62
C PRO A 58 -2.35 20.92 -9.90
N ARG A 59 -1.55 21.16 -8.85
CA ARG A 59 -0.17 21.70 -8.94
C ARG A 59 0.89 20.61 -9.12
N LEU A 60 0.48 19.33 -9.13
CA LEU A 60 1.37 18.19 -9.31
C LEU A 60 1.12 17.47 -10.63
N GLU A 61 2.08 16.67 -11.04
CA GLU A 61 1.96 15.75 -12.17
C GLU A 61 2.65 14.41 -11.88
N VAL A 62 2.16 13.36 -12.53
CA VAL A 62 2.77 12.02 -12.49
C VAL A 62 3.78 11.92 -13.61
N ARG A 63 5.01 11.57 -13.26
CA ARG A 63 6.09 11.27 -14.20
C ARG A 63 6.84 10.00 -13.79
N ALA A 64 7.65 9.48 -14.71
CA ALA A 64 8.63 8.47 -14.39
C ALA A 64 9.74 9.08 -13.52
N SER A 65 10.12 8.38 -12.46
CA SER A 65 11.21 8.70 -11.54
C SER A 65 12.24 7.57 -11.55
N GLU A 66 13.48 7.88 -11.25
CA GLU A 66 14.55 6.91 -11.04
C GLU A 66 14.91 6.86 -9.56
N LEU A 67 14.59 5.75 -8.92
CA LEU A 67 14.85 5.54 -7.49
C LEU A 67 15.99 4.57 -7.26
N PRO A 68 16.80 4.77 -6.20
CA PRO A 68 17.80 3.80 -5.81
C PRO A 68 17.14 2.45 -5.50
N ILE A 69 17.72 1.37 -6.03
CA ILE A 69 17.28 0.01 -5.70
C ILE A 69 17.60 -0.27 -4.23
N LEU A 70 16.62 -0.78 -3.50
CA LEU A 70 16.79 -1.21 -2.11
C LEU A 70 17.80 -2.35 -2.02
N THR A 71 18.59 -2.38 -0.96
CA THR A 71 19.58 -3.44 -0.73
C THR A 71 19.08 -4.46 0.29
N SER A 72 19.58 -5.68 0.19
CA SER A 72 19.30 -6.71 1.20
C SER A 72 19.81 -6.26 2.57
N HIS A 73 19.04 -6.52 3.63
CA HIS A 73 19.38 -6.11 4.98
C HIS A 73 20.78 -6.60 5.41
N GLY A 74 21.59 -5.69 5.91
CA GLY A 74 22.96 -5.99 6.35
C GLY A 74 24.04 -6.02 5.27
N SER A 75 23.68 -5.93 3.98
CA SER A 75 24.66 -5.93 2.89
C SER A 75 25.41 -4.60 2.71
N ALA A 76 24.96 -3.55 3.38
CA ALA A 76 25.55 -2.20 3.27
C ALA A 76 26.95 -2.06 3.91
N LYS A 77 27.46 -3.11 4.56
CA LYS A 77 28.83 -3.12 5.16
C LYS A 77 29.93 -3.56 4.21
N GLU A 78 29.58 -4.13 3.07
CA GLU A 78 30.57 -4.63 2.13
C GLU A 78 30.49 -3.85 0.82
N GLU A 79 31.55 -3.08 0.58
CA GLU A 79 31.92 -2.40 -0.66
C GLU A 79 31.08 -1.19 -1.10
N LYS A 80 31.75 -0.19 -1.66
CA LYS A 80 31.21 0.89 -2.49
C LYS A 80 30.56 0.29 -3.75
N LYS A 81 29.40 -0.41 -3.58
CA LYS A 81 28.60 -0.83 -4.74
C LYS A 81 28.05 0.44 -5.40
N GLU A 82 28.24 0.56 -6.69
CA GLU A 82 27.57 1.59 -7.48
C GLU A 82 26.06 1.51 -7.21
N LEU A 83 25.47 2.67 -6.85
CA LEU A 83 24.02 2.77 -6.71
C LEU A 83 23.37 2.40 -8.04
N ARG A 84 22.53 1.40 -8.00
CA ARG A 84 21.67 1.04 -9.14
C ARG A 84 20.32 1.68 -8.97
N PHE A 85 19.68 2.03 -10.07
CA PHE A 85 18.40 2.71 -10.07
C PHE A 85 17.36 1.86 -10.78
N THR A 86 16.12 2.01 -10.37
CA THR A 86 14.94 1.43 -11.01
C THR A 86 13.96 2.52 -11.37
N LYS A 87 13.28 2.33 -12.49
CA LYS A 87 12.24 3.25 -12.95
C LYS A 87 10.95 3.01 -12.18
N GLN A 88 10.40 4.07 -11.60
CA GLN A 88 9.13 4.08 -10.89
C GLN A 88 8.29 5.26 -11.37
N LEU A 89 7.04 5.35 -10.89
CA LEU A 89 6.26 6.59 -11.01
C LEU A 89 6.53 7.45 -9.78
N GLY A 90 6.44 8.77 -9.95
CA GLY A 90 6.56 9.75 -8.89
C GLY A 90 5.66 10.95 -9.14
N LEU A 91 5.40 11.72 -8.09
CA LEU A 91 4.73 13.02 -8.17
C LEU A 91 5.75 14.13 -8.28
N PHE A 92 5.52 15.08 -9.17
CA PHE A 92 6.42 16.20 -9.43
C PHE A 92 5.65 17.52 -9.38
N ALA A 93 6.30 18.57 -8.86
CA ALA A 93 5.73 19.92 -8.84
C ALA A 93 5.76 20.54 -10.24
N LYS A 94 4.61 21.04 -10.71
CA LYS A 94 4.50 21.76 -12.00
C LYS A 94 5.01 23.21 -11.93
N GLU A 95 5.16 23.74 -10.73
CA GLU A 95 5.56 25.11 -10.44
C GLU A 95 6.25 25.20 -9.08
N ASP A 96 6.86 26.33 -8.76
CA ASP A 96 7.38 26.61 -7.42
C ASP A 96 6.23 26.65 -6.40
N ILE A 97 6.34 25.89 -5.32
CA ILE A 97 5.33 25.80 -4.26
C ILE A 97 5.94 26.26 -2.93
N PRO A 98 5.42 27.34 -2.34
CA PRO A 98 5.89 27.82 -1.04
C PRO A 98 5.79 26.78 0.08
N PRO A 99 6.56 26.96 1.17
CA PRO A 99 6.39 26.17 2.39
C PRO A 99 4.99 26.30 3.00
N GLY A 100 4.48 25.24 3.62
CA GLY A 100 3.19 25.20 4.33
C GLY A 100 1.96 25.12 3.44
N GLU A 101 2.12 25.04 2.13
CA GLU A 101 1.01 24.95 1.18
C GLU A 101 0.45 23.53 1.10
N GLN A 102 -0.87 23.40 1.14
CA GLN A 102 -1.55 22.13 0.85
C GLN A 102 -1.50 21.86 -0.66
N ILE A 103 -1.00 20.70 -1.02
CA ILE A 103 -0.74 20.32 -2.42
C ILE A 103 -1.51 19.10 -2.90
N LEU A 104 -2.08 18.31 -1.97
CA LEU A 104 -2.94 17.18 -2.29
C LEU A 104 -4.03 17.07 -1.24
N GLU A 105 -5.25 16.78 -1.69
CA GLU A 105 -6.37 16.37 -0.84
C GLU A 105 -7.15 15.25 -1.53
N GLU A 106 -7.03 14.03 -0.99
CA GLU A 106 -7.62 12.83 -1.57
C GLU A 106 -8.54 12.14 -0.55
N LYS A 107 -9.82 11.95 -0.91
CA LYS A 107 -10.77 11.21 -0.08
C LYS A 107 -10.44 9.72 -0.09
N SER A 108 -10.58 9.07 1.06
CA SER A 108 -10.44 7.61 1.17
C SER A 108 -11.62 6.94 0.48
N LEU A 109 -11.35 6.14 -0.54
CA LEU A 109 -12.38 5.42 -1.29
C LEU A 109 -12.42 3.94 -0.94
N LEU A 110 -11.25 3.34 -0.71
CA LEU A 110 -11.12 1.95 -0.31
C LEU A 110 -10.58 1.91 1.11
N THR A 111 -11.45 1.64 2.06
CA THR A 111 -11.17 1.66 3.49
C THR A 111 -11.45 0.33 4.15
N ALA A 112 -10.69 0.03 5.18
CA ALA A 112 -10.92 -1.07 6.10
C ALA A 112 -10.86 -0.53 7.53
N VAL A 113 -11.81 -0.95 8.35
CA VAL A 113 -11.96 -0.50 9.73
C VAL A 113 -12.10 -1.72 10.62
N SER A 114 -11.21 -1.83 11.61
CA SER A 114 -11.36 -2.77 12.71
C SER A 114 -12.34 -2.18 13.73
N ARG A 115 -13.31 -2.96 14.17
CA ARG A 115 -14.40 -2.46 15.03
C ARG A 115 -14.19 -2.78 16.52
N PHE A 116 -12.96 -3.07 16.93
CA PHE A 116 -12.72 -3.60 18.29
C PHE A 116 -12.64 -2.54 19.39
N HIS A 117 -12.14 -1.34 19.08
CA HIS A 117 -11.81 -0.36 20.12
C HIS A 117 -12.51 0.97 19.95
N GLU A 118 -12.56 1.50 18.75
CA GLU A 118 -13.16 2.79 18.44
C GLU A 118 -14.21 2.64 17.34
N ARG A 119 -15.14 3.58 17.31
CA ARG A 119 -16.09 3.69 16.20
C ARG A 119 -15.50 4.56 15.11
N TYR A 120 -15.49 4.03 13.92
CA TYR A 120 -15.04 4.73 12.73
C TYR A 120 -16.16 4.85 11.71
N CYS A 121 -16.12 5.90 10.92
CA CYS A 121 -16.95 5.99 9.73
C CYS A 121 -16.52 4.89 8.74
N ASP A 122 -17.44 4.02 8.36
CA ASP A 122 -17.15 2.90 7.48
C ASP A 122 -16.70 3.34 6.08
N ALA A 123 -17.15 4.50 5.63
CA ALA A 123 -16.77 5.04 4.32
C ALA A 123 -15.40 5.75 4.33
N CYS A 124 -15.16 6.68 5.25
CA CYS A 124 -13.96 7.53 5.22
C CYS A 124 -12.97 7.25 6.36
N SER A 125 -13.30 6.33 7.30
CA SER A 125 -12.48 5.95 8.45
C SER A 125 -12.14 7.06 9.45
N ILE A 126 -12.87 8.19 9.44
CA ILE A 126 -12.73 9.17 10.52
C ILE A 126 -13.26 8.58 11.82
N THR A 127 -12.58 8.87 12.94
CA THR A 127 -13.06 8.47 14.27
C THR A 127 -14.38 9.15 14.58
N LEU A 128 -15.36 8.38 15.02
CA LEU A 128 -16.69 8.88 15.39
C LEU A 128 -16.76 9.17 16.89
N PRO A 129 -17.55 10.17 17.30
CA PRO A 129 -17.78 10.44 18.73
C PRO A 129 -18.31 9.20 19.46
N ASN A 130 -17.80 8.95 20.63
CA ASN A 130 -18.30 7.87 21.48
C ASN A 130 -19.47 8.40 22.31
N ALA A 131 -20.70 8.03 21.94
CA ALA A 131 -21.93 8.50 22.57
C ALA A 131 -21.98 8.28 24.10
N LEU A 132 -21.19 7.37 24.67
CA LEU A 132 -21.13 7.10 26.10
C LEU A 132 -20.18 8.05 26.86
N ILE A 133 -19.17 8.61 26.16
CA ILE A 133 -18.16 9.48 26.78
C ILE A 133 -18.50 10.96 26.51
N ASP A 134 -19.05 11.25 25.34
CA ASP A 134 -19.28 12.62 24.87
C ASP A 134 -20.62 13.22 25.31
N ALA A 135 -21.47 12.46 25.98
CA ALA A 135 -22.72 12.96 26.56
C ALA A 135 -22.55 14.13 27.57
N ALA A 136 -21.31 14.33 28.07
CA ALA A 136 -20.95 15.42 28.94
C ALA A 136 -20.42 16.67 28.21
N CYS A 137 -20.19 16.61 26.90
CA CYS A 137 -19.64 17.70 26.10
C CYS A 137 -20.46 17.96 24.81
N MET A 138 -21.75 18.19 24.98
CA MET A 138 -22.70 18.46 23.89
C MET A 138 -22.47 19.86 23.30
N THR A 139 -21.44 20.04 22.51
CA THR A 139 -21.32 21.17 21.59
C THR A 139 -20.98 20.70 20.20
N THR A 140 -21.99 20.66 19.31
CA THR A 140 -21.87 20.63 17.84
C THR A 140 -21.21 19.41 17.20
N SER A 141 -21.63 18.19 17.48
CA SER A 141 -21.31 17.05 16.64
C SER A 141 -22.46 16.75 15.70
N SER A 142 -22.16 16.62 14.39
CA SER A 142 -23.13 16.05 13.43
C SER A 142 -23.57 14.67 13.91
N PRO A 143 -24.84 14.29 13.77
CA PRO A 143 -25.33 13.00 14.23
C PRO A 143 -24.58 11.86 13.50
N VAL A 144 -24.13 10.88 14.25
CA VAL A 144 -23.62 9.62 13.69
C VAL A 144 -24.80 8.88 13.07
N ILE A 145 -24.66 8.45 11.82
CA ILE A 145 -25.67 7.75 11.06
C ILE A 145 -25.36 6.26 11.08
N ALA A 146 -26.28 5.44 11.55
CA ALA A 146 -26.16 3.98 11.47
C ALA A 146 -26.85 3.47 10.19
N CYS A 147 -26.40 2.31 9.71
CA CYS A 147 -27.18 1.58 8.71
C CYS A 147 -28.46 1.04 9.38
N GLU A 148 -29.60 1.24 8.75
CA GLU A 148 -30.89 0.79 9.30
C GLU A 148 -31.08 -0.72 9.22
N ASP A 149 -30.36 -1.40 8.30
CA ASP A 149 -30.54 -2.82 8.02
C ASP A 149 -29.61 -3.73 8.81
N CYS A 150 -28.41 -3.27 9.18
CA CYS A 150 -27.42 -4.14 9.82
C CYS A 150 -26.97 -3.69 11.22
N ASP A 151 -27.26 -2.49 11.67
CA ASP A 151 -26.89 -1.91 12.99
C ASP A 151 -25.40 -1.96 13.36
N GLU A 152 -24.54 -2.40 12.44
CA GLU A 152 -23.11 -2.65 12.70
C GLU A 152 -22.20 -1.59 12.11
N VAL A 153 -22.72 -0.83 11.14
CA VAL A 153 -21.96 0.12 10.34
C VAL A 153 -22.44 1.53 10.63
N TYR A 154 -21.47 2.44 10.84
CA TYR A 154 -21.72 3.82 11.20
C TYR A 154 -21.01 4.76 10.21
N PHE A 155 -21.64 5.92 9.96
CA PHE A 155 -21.16 6.96 9.07
C PHE A 155 -21.10 8.32 9.77
N CYS A 156 -20.14 9.16 9.37
CA CYS A 156 -19.99 10.50 9.94
C CYS A 156 -20.93 11.54 9.34
N SER A 157 -21.56 11.23 8.20
CA SER A 157 -22.46 12.15 7.48
C SER A 157 -23.35 11.38 6.51
N ASN A 158 -24.40 12.05 6.01
CA ASN A 158 -25.27 11.52 4.94
C ASN A 158 -24.46 11.24 3.66
N GLU A 159 -23.50 12.09 3.31
CA GLU A 159 -22.68 11.90 2.11
C GLU A 159 -21.86 10.60 2.21
N CYS A 160 -21.32 10.27 3.40
CA CYS A 160 -20.62 9.01 3.61
C CYS A 160 -21.57 7.81 3.60
N HIS A 161 -22.77 7.95 4.15
CA HIS A 161 -23.80 6.92 4.10
C HIS A 161 -24.23 6.66 2.65
N ASP A 162 -24.62 7.72 1.92
CA ASP A 162 -25.12 7.61 0.55
C ASP A 162 -24.04 7.05 -0.40
N LEU A 163 -22.78 7.50 -0.23
CA LEU A 163 -21.64 6.95 -0.96
C LEU A 163 -21.47 5.44 -0.70
N ALA A 164 -21.62 5.00 0.54
CA ALA A 164 -21.52 3.59 0.88
C ALA A 164 -22.65 2.77 0.27
N GLN A 165 -23.88 3.27 0.35
CA GLN A 165 -25.05 2.63 -0.24
C GLN A 165 -24.95 2.52 -1.77
N GLU A 166 -24.44 3.54 -2.43
CA GLU A 166 -24.23 3.52 -3.88
C GLU A 166 -23.12 2.56 -4.30
N ARG A 167 -22.02 2.48 -3.53
CA ARG A 167 -20.78 1.92 -4.01
C ARG A 167 -20.48 0.49 -3.56
N TYR A 168 -20.82 0.10 -2.32
CA TYR A 168 -20.36 -1.20 -1.79
C TYR A 168 -21.24 -1.81 -0.70
N HIS A 169 -21.91 -0.99 0.13
CA HIS A 169 -22.56 -1.49 1.34
C HIS A 169 -23.66 -2.52 1.08
N PRO A 170 -24.51 -2.37 0.03
CA PRO A 170 -25.56 -3.35 -0.24
C PRO A 170 -25.06 -4.79 -0.39
N SER A 171 -23.87 -4.97 -0.96
CA SER A 171 -23.29 -6.30 -1.16
C SER A 171 -22.69 -6.93 0.09
N ILE A 172 -22.44 -6.15 1.16
CA ILE A 172 -21.84 -6.62 2.41
C ILE A 172 -22.64 -6.23 3.66
N CYS A 173 -23.88 -5.74 3.48
CA CYS A 173 -24.73 -5.40 4.61
C CYS A 173 -24.99 -6.64 5.47
N GLY A 174 -24.71 -6.57 6.78
CA GLY A 174 -24.82 -7.70 7.71
C GLY A 174 -23.72 -8.75 7.58
N VAL A 175 -22.75 -8.59 6.69
CA VAL A 175 -21.58 -9.48 6.61
C VAL A 175 -20.54 -9.08 7.64
N THR A 176 -20.36 -9.92 8.65
CA THR A 176 -19.36 -9.72 9.71
C THR A 176 -18.15 -10.61 9.51
N MET A 177 -16.98 -10.04 9.78
CA MET A 177 -15.70 -10.75 9.78
C MET A 177 -15.19 -10.79 11.22
N GLU A 178 -15.52 -11.88 11.91
CA GLU A 178 -15.11 -12.07 13.32
C GLU A 178 -13.65 -12.50 13.40
N GLN A 179 -12.74 -11.56 13.64
CA GLN A 179 -11.35 -11.86 14.02
C GLN A 179 -10.91 -10.85 15.06
N THR A 180 -10.44 -11.33 16.21
CA THR A 180 -9.81 -10.47 17.23
C THR A 180 -8.29 -10.66 17.13
N PRO A 181 -7.54 -9.73 16.51
CA PRO A 181 -6.10 -9.85 16.38
C PRO A 181 -5.42 -9.76 17.74
N THR A 182 -4.51 -10.69 18.02
CA THR A 182 -3.73 -10.73 19.27
C THR A 182 -2.39 -10.00 19.15
N SER A 183 -1.90 -9.80 17.92
CA SER A 183 -0.65 -9.11 17.62
C SER A 183 -0.82 -8.01 16.59
N ALA A 184 0.15 -7.10 16.49
CA ALA A 184 0.15 -6.05 15.46
C ALA A 184 0.23 -6.64 14.03
N SER A 185 0.93 -7.76 13.86
CA SER A 185 1.01 -8.47 12.58
C SER A 185 -0.34 -9.07 12.18
N GLU A 186 -1.04 -9.71 13.10
CA GLU A 186 -2.39 -10.23 12.86
C GLU A 186 -3.39 -9.11 12.58
N ALA A 187 -3.28 -7.97 13.28
CA ALA A 187 -4.12 -6.81 13.03
C ALA A 187 -3.89 -6.24 11.62
N ALA A 188 -2.64 -6.14 11.18
CA ALA A 188 -2.32 -5.70 9.83
C ALA A 188 -2.86 -6.68 8.77
N ASP A 189 -2.68 -7.98 8.96
CA ASP A 189 -3.18 -9.01 8.04
C ASP A 189 -4.72 -9.00 7.97
N HIS A 190 -5.37 -8.79 9.11
CA HIS A 190 -6.83 -8.62 9.17
C HIS A 190 -7.30 -7.40 8.36
N LEU A 191 -6.62 -6.25 8.46
CA LEU A 191 -6.97 -5.05 7.69
C LEU A 191 -6.81 -5.28 6.17
N TYR A 192 -5.78 -6.00 5.73
CA TYR A 192 -5.65 -6.39 4.32
C TYR A 192 -6.79 -7.28 3.87
N THR A 193 -7.24 -8.20 4.71
CA THR A 193 -8.43 -9.03 4.43
C THR A 193 -9.68 -8.16 4.30
N LEU A 194 -9.87 -7.18 5.18
CA LEU A 194 -11.01 -6.24 5.11
C LEU A 194 -10.94 -5.35 3.87
N LEU A 195 -9.76 -4.90 3.44
CA LEU A 195 -9.58 -4.17 2.17
C LEU A 195 -9.97 -5.06 0.99
N LEU A 196 -9.60 -6.32 1.01
CA LEU A 196 -10.00 -7.28 -0.02
C LEU A 196 -11.52 -7.43 -0.05
N VAL A 197 -12.17 -7.62 1.10
CA VAL A 197 -13.64 -7.66 1.22
C VAL A 197 -14.28 -6.40 0.64
N ARG A 198 -13.73 -5.24 0.96
CA ARG A 198 -14.22 -3.96 0.43
C ARG A 198 -14.09 -3.89 -1.10
N ALA A 199 -12.99 -4.37 -1.67
CA ALA A 199 -12.80 -4.43 -3.11
C ALA A 199 -13.80 -5.39 -3.80
N LEU A 200 -14.06 -6.54 -3.20
CA LEU A 200 -15.06 -7.48 -3.70
C LEU A 200 -16.47 -6.87 -3.65
N ALA A 201 -16.81 -6.20 -2.55
CA ALA A 201 -18.10 -5.53 -2.41
C ALA A 201 -18.29 -4.38 -3.42
N LEU A 202 -17.25 -3.57 -3.65
CA LEU A 202 -17.25 -2.54 -4.68
C LEU A 202 -17.48 -3.14 -6.07
N ALA A 203 -16.79 -4.24 -6.38
CA ALA A 203 -16.90 -4.91 -7.67
C ALA A 203 -18.29 -5.49 -7.87
N GLU A 204 -18.86 -6.13 -6.85
CA GLU A 204 -20.18 -6.73 -6.91
C GLU A 204 -21.29 -5.68 -7.05
N THR A 205 -21.29 -4.66 -6.18
CA THR A 205 -22.30 -3.59 -6.23
C THR A 205 -22.26 -2.82 -7.55
N GLN A 206 -21.08 -2.62 -8.14
CA GLN A 206 -20.92 -1.90 -9.40
C GLN A 206 -20.99 -2.83 -10.64
N ASN A 207 -21.12 -4.13 -10.44
CA ASN A 207 -21.10 -5.14 -11.50
C ASN A 207 -19.86 -5.02 -12.41
N LEU A 208 -18.68 -4.84 -11.80
CA LEU A 208 -17.40 -4.73 -12.48
C LEU A 208 -16.49 -5.92 -12.13
N HIS A 209 -15.49 -6.16 -12.96
CA HIS A 209 -14.40 -7.04 -12.57
C HIS A 209 -13.54 -6.36 -11.48
N PRO A 210 -13.14 -7.06 -10.39
CA PRO A 210 -12.39 -6.42 -9.29
C PRO A 210 -11.12 -5.68 -9.71
N LEU A 211 -10.40 -6.17 -10.73
CA LEU A 211 -9.20 -5.51 -11.25
C LEU A 211 -9.49 -4.33 -12.20
N GLU A 212 -10.75 -4.09 -12.55
CA GLU A 212 -11.19 -2.95 -13.36
C GLU A 212 -11.75 -1.80 -12.52
N LEU A 213 -11.86 -2.01 -11.19
CA LEU A 213 -12.21 -0.93 -10.28
C LEU A 213 -11.27 0.25 -10.47
N LYS A 214 -11.83 1.44 -10.64
CA LYS A 214 -11.08 2.69 -10.87
C LYS A 214 -10.02 2.90 -9.80
N GLU A 215 -10.35 2.62 -8.56
CA GLU A 215 -9.50 2.75 -7.38
C GLU A 215 -8.28 1.80 -7.38
N LEU A 216 -8.34 0.73 -8.17
CA LEU A 216 -7.34 -0.34 -8.15
C LEU A 216 -6.61 -0.53 -9.47
N ARG A 217 -7.19 -0.12 -10.57
CA ARG A 217 -6.67 -0.38 -11.91
C ARG A 217 -5.26 0.19 -12.11
N TYR A 218 -5.01 1.37 -11.57
CA TYR A 218 -3.75 2.10 -11.69
C TYR A 218 -2.88 2.06 -10.43
N ILE A 219 -3.08 1.04 -9.60
CA ILE A 219 -2.22 0.73 -8.48
C ILE A 219 -1.40 -0.50 -8.82
N TRP A 220 -0.09 -0.41 -8.76
CA TRP A 220 0.80 -1.52 -9.06
C TRP A 220 1.41 -2.18 -7.83
N GLY A 221 1.46 -1.48 -6.69
CA GLY A 221 1.95 -2.03 -5.43
C GLY A 221 3.30 -2.75 -5.57
N ASP A 222 3.50 -3.80 -4.78
CA ASP A 222 4.66 -4.69 -4.86
C ASP A 222 4.66 -5.61 -6.08
N TYR A 223 3.94 -5.24 -7.10
CA TYR A 223 3.58 -6.10 -8.18
C TYR A 223 4.26 -5.73 -9.48
N HIS A 224 5.37 -6.36 -9.72
CA HIS A 224 6.00 -6.34 -11.02
C HIS A 224 5.77 -7.69 -11.70
N GLY A 225 4.98 -7.68 -12.77
CA GLY A 225 4.75 -8.87 -13.56
C GLY A 225 6.05 -9.47 -14.03
N ARG A 226 6.43 -10.63 -13.48
CA ARG A 226 7.51 -11.44 -14.01
C ARG A 226 6.98 -12.35 -15.09
N LYS A 227 7.62 -12.33 -16.23
CA LYS A 227 7.44 -13.41 -17.20
C LYS A 227 8.10 -14.66 -16.62
N ILE A 228 7.29 -15.69 -16.33
CA ILE A 228 7.81 -17.00 -15.96
C ILE A 228 8.77 -17.47 -17.05
N GLY A 229 9.94 -17.96 -16.64
CA GLY A 229 10.95 -18.50 -17.54
C GLY A 229 12.12 -17.57 -17.89
N THR A 230 12.15 -16.32 -17.41
CA THR A 230 13.29 -15.43 -17.62
C THR A 230 14.29 -15.42 -16.46
N ALA A 231 13.97 -16.03 -15.34
CA ALA A 231 14.91 -16.20 -14.24
C ALA A 231 15.61 -17.54 -14.37
N ARG A 232 16.85 -17.53 -14.84
CA ARG A 232 17.80 -18.56 -14.41
C ARG A 232 17.85 -18.56 -12.88
N GLN A 233 18.19 -19.71 -12.33
CA GLN A 233 18.55 -19.91 -10.91
C GLN A 233 19.66 -18.93 -10.47
N ALA A 234 19.38 -17.65 -10.51
CA ALA A 234 20.21 -16.66 -9.83
C ALA A 234 19.82 -16.73 -8.36
N ASP A 235 20.79 -16.72 -7.51
CA ASP A 235 20.60 -16.60 -6.08
C ASP A 235 19.56 -15.50 -5.82
N VAL A 236 18.50 -15.83 -5.10
CA VAL A 236 17.37 -14.91 -4.83
C VAL A 236 17.90 -13.60 -4.19
N SER A 237 19.05 -13.66 -3.54
CA SER A 237 19.76 -12.50 -2.97
C SER A 237 20.37 -11.57 -4.02
N GLU A 238 20.59 -12.02 -5.24
CA GLU A 238 21.25 -11.23 -6.30
C GLU A 238 20.25 -10.61 -7.29
N LEU A 239 18.98 -10.98 -7.23
CA LEU A 239 18.00 -10.41 -8.12
C LEU A 239 17.61 -9.00 -7.65
N PRO A 240 17.55 -8.03 -8.59
CA PRO A 240 17.04 -6.71 -8.27
C PRO A 240 15.66 -6.82 -7.61
N MET A 241 15.41 -5.99 -6.60
CA MET A 241 14.13 -5.97 -5.87
C MET A 241 12.93 -5.78 -6.80
N ASP A 242 13.10 -5.01 -7.88
CA ASP A 242 12.13 -4.83 -8.95
C ASP A 242 11.78 -6.13 -9.69
N ALA A 243 12.71 -7.08 -9.74
CA ALA A 243 12.48 -8.37 -10.40
C ALA A 243 11.55 -9.31 -9.63
N PHE A 244 11.34 -9.10 -8.32
CA PHE A 244 10.45 -9.91 -7.49
C PHE A 244 9.20 -9.16 -7.03
N GLY A 245 9.07 -7.87 -7.37
CA GLY A 245 8.15 -7.03 -6.66
C GLY A 245 8.35 -7.33 -5.17
N ALA A 246 8.93 -6.47 -4.41
CA ALA A 246 9.22 -6.73 -3.00
C ALA A 246 7.93 -7.05 -2.27
N MET A 247 7.54 -8.31 -2.27
CA MET A 247 6.56 -8.77 -1.29
C MET A 247 7.16 -8.48 0.06
N PRO A 248 6.60 -7.58 0.89
CA PRO A 248 7.10 -7.40 2.23
C PRO A 248 7.19 -8.79 2.87
N ARG A 249 8.39 -9.25 3.14
CA ARG A 249 8.63 -10.59 3.71
C ARG A 249 7.97 -10.79 5.07
N THR A 250 7.46 -9.70 5.64
CA THR A 250 6.84 -9.65 6.96
C THR A 250 5.37 -10.06 7.00
N LEU A 251 4.67 -10.10 5.87
CA LEU A 251 3.29 -10.56 5.81
C LEU A 251 3.22 -11.77 4.88
N PRO A 252 3.38 -12.97 5.41
CA PRO A 252 3.36 -14.18 4.60
C PRO A 252 1.98 -14.37 3.97
N PHE A 253 1.97 -14.82 2.72
CA PHE A 253 0.77 -15.35 2.14
C PHE A 253 0.31 -16.56 2.95
N THR A 254 -0.93 -16.55 3.39
CA THR A 254 -1.56 -17.71 4.03
C THR A 254 -2.76 -18.15 3.21
N PHE A 255 -2.89 -19.46 3.01
CA PHE A 255 -4.06 -20.00 2.32
C PHE A 255 -5.37 -19.60 3.01
N LYS A 256 -5.36 -19.54 4.34
CA LYS A 256 -6.50 -19.10 5.14
C LYS A 256 -6.94 -17.69 4.75
N ASN A 257 -6.06 -16.69 4.81
CA ASN A 257 -6.44 -15.30 4.67
C ASN A 257 -6.56 -14.85 3.20
N ASN A 258 -5.77 -15.47 2.31
CA ASN A 258 -5.70 -15.03 0.92
C ASN A 258 -6.60 -15.85 -0.03
N VAL A 259 -7.11 -16.98 0.42
CA VAL A 259 -7.98 -17.85 -0.38
C VAL A 259 -9.28 -18.16 0.34
N LEU A 260 -9.22 -18.82 1.50
CA LEU A 260 -10.42 -19.29 2.19
C LEU A 260 -11.31 -18.15 2.68
N MET A 261 -10.73 -17.10 3.26
CA MET A 261 -11.50 -15.97 3.77
C MET A 261 -12.23 -15.21 2.67
N PRO A 262 -11.59 -14.84 1.52
CA PRO A 262 -12.30 -14.22 0.41
C PRO A 262 -13.44 -15.09 -0.14
N LEU A 263 -13.21 -16.40 -0.28
CA LEU A 263 -14.27 -17.32 -0.74
C LEU A 263 -15.44 -17.38 0.25
N HIS A 264 -15.14 -17.39 1.56
CA HIS A 264 -16.18 -17.39 2.59
C HIS A 264 -16.98 -16.08 2.60
N VAL A 265 -16.32 -14.93 2.32
CA VAL A 265 -17.02 -13.65 2.17
C VAL A 265 -17.94 -13.67 0.98
N LEU A 266 -17.48 -14.16 -0.18
CA LEU A 266 -18.34 -14.29 -1.37
C LEU A 266 -19.54 -15.19 -1.12
N GLU A 267 -19.35 -16.29 -0.37
CA GLU A 267 -20.45 -17.15 0.07
C GLU A 267 -21.47 -16.36 0.93
N LYS A 268 -20.99 -15.56 1.90
CA LYS A 268 -21.87 -14.69 2.71
C LYS A 268 -22.55 -13.57 1.92
N MET A 269 -21.96 -13.13 0.82
CA MET A 269 -22.53 -12.18 -0.12
C MET A 269 -23.52 -12.84 -1.12
N ASP A 270 -23.79 -14.16 -0.98
CA ASP A 270 -24.62 -14.96 -1.89
C ASP A 270 -24.09 -14.97 -3.34
N VAL A 271 -22.80 -14.84 -3.53
CA VAL A 271 -22.15 -14.92 -4.84
C VAL A 271 -21.86 -16.37 -5.20
N ASN A 272 -22.40 -16.81 -6.34
CA ASN A 272 -22.11 -18.14 -6.85
C ASN A 272 -20.73 -18.20 -7.51
N ILE A 273 -19.72 -18.60 -6.75
CA ILE A 273 -18.32 -18.67 -7.20
C ILE A 273 -18.11 -19.63 -8.40
N PHE A 274 -19.01 -20.58 -8.64
CA PHE A 274 -18.88 -21.50 -9.77
C PHE A 274 -19.31 -20.89 -11.11
N THR A 275 -20.19 -19.90 -11.08
CA THR A 275 -20.59 -19.13 -12.27
C THR A 275 -19.74 -17.88 -12.48
N GLU A 276 -19.16 -17.34 -11.39
CA GLU A 276 -18.43 -16.08 -11.37
C GLU A 276 -16.90 -16.26 -11.27
N THR A 277 -16.37 -17.44 -11.63
CA THR A 277 -14.92 -17.73 -11.57
C THR A 277 -14.06 -16.75 -12.36
N HIS A 278 -14.58 -16.17 -13.42
CA HIS A 278 -13.88 -15.17 -14.21
C HIS A 278 -13.64 -13.85 -13.45
N ARG A 279 -14.45 -13.56 -12.40
CA ARG A 279 -14.33 -12.38 -11.54
C ARG A 279 -13.66 -12.69 -10.20
N TYR A 280 -13.78 -13.92 -9.72
CA TYR A 280 -13.45 -14.29 -8.34
C TYR A 280 -12.60 -15.57 -8.26
N ASP A 281 -11.50 -15.59 -9.02
CA ASP A 281 -10.50 -16.67 -8.91
C ASP A 281 -9.42 -16.31 -7.88
N THR A 282 -8.72 -17.28 -7.37
CA THR A 282 -7.65 -17.14 -6.38
C THR A 282 -6.52 -16.24 -6.84
N TRP A 283 -6.20 -16.24 -8.14
CA TRP A 283 -5.18 -15.34 -8.68
C TRP A 283 -5.61 -13.86 -8.63
N ILE A 284 -6.92 -13.58 -8.76
CA ILE A 284 -7.48 -12.23 -8.63
C ILE A 284 -7.32 -11.75 -7.18
N PHE A 285 -7.67 -12.60 -6.20
CA PHE A 285 -7.47 -12.28 -4.78
C PHE A 285 -6.00 -12.00 -4.46
N ASN A 286 -5.09 -12.82 -4.97
CA ASN A 286 -3.66 -12.63 -4.78
C ASN A 286 -3.16 -11.35 -5.42
N THR A 287 -3.69 -10.98 -6.58
CA THR A 287 -3.37 -9.73 -7.26
C THR A 287 -3.84 -8.53 -6.44
N LEU A 288 -5.08 -8.54 -5.97
CA LEU A 288 -5.63 -7.47 -5.12
C LEU A 288 -4.83 -7.33 -3.82
N TYR A 289 -4.58 -8.44 -3.15
CA TYR A 289 -3.82 -8.46 -1.91
C TYR A 289 -2.41 -7.88 -2.08
N ALA A 290 -1.73 -8.24 -3.18
CA ALA A 290 -0.43 -7.68 -3.50
C ALA A 290 -0.48 -6.17 -3.80
N LYS A 291 -1.53 -5.68 -4.47
CA LYS A 291 -1.74 -4.25 -4.68
C LYS A 291 -1.89 -3.52 -3.34
N PHE A 292 -2.71 -4.02 -2.42
CA PHE A 292 -2.91 -3.38 -1.11
C PHE A 292 -1.63 -3.34 -0.29
N ARG A 293 -0.86 -4.42 -0.26
CA ARG A 293 0.36 -4.49 0.54
C ARG A 293 1.41 -3.45 0.18
N GLY A 294 1.47 -3.06 -1.08
CA GLY A 294 2.42 -2.04 -1.54
C GLY A 294 1.91 -0.61 -1.46
N THR A 295 0.60 -0.40 -1.22
CA THR A 295 -0.02 0.93 -1.39
C THR A 295 -0.92 1.36 -0.25
N ALA A 296 -1.37 0.45 0.61
CA ALA A 296 -2.26 0.81 1.69
C ALA A 296 -1.50 1.50 2.83
N SER A 297 -2.08 2.58 3.33
CA SER A 297 -1.69 3.21 4.59
C SER A 297 -2.49 2.62 5.75
N ALA A 298 -1.92 2.65 6.95
CA ALA A 298 -2.60 2.22 8.16
C ALA A 298 -2.44 3.27 9.27
N ARG A 299 -3.43 3.32 10.16
CA ARG A 299 -3.40 4.15 11.35
C ARG A 299 -3.53 3.27 12.59
N GLN A 300 -2.75 3.58 13.61
CA GLN A 300 -2.78 2.89 14.88
C GLN A 300 -3.97 3.33 15.72
N GLY A 301 -4.61 2.37 16.37
CA GLY A 301 -5.62 2.58 17.38
C GLY A 301 -5.03 2.81 18.78
N LEU A 302 -5.91 2.84 19.77
CA LEU A 302 -5.55 3.12 21.17
C LEU A 302 -4.61 2.07 21.78
N ASP A 303 -4.64 0.85 21.29
CA ASP A 303 -3.80 -0.25 21.77
C ASP A 303 -2.43 -0.35 21.04
N GLY A 304 -2.13 0.61 20.15
CA GLY A 304 -0.90 0.67 19.37
C GLY A 304 -0.86 -0.31 18.18
N LYS A 305 -1.92 -1.10 17.96
CA LYS A 305 -2.04 -1.93 16.76
C LYS A 305 -2.74 -1.15 15.64
N PRO A 306 -2.51 -1.51 14.37
CA PRO A 306 -3.25 -0.90 13.27
C PRO A 306 -4.74 -1.31 13.35
N ASP A 307 -5.63 -0.34 13.33
CA ASP A 307 -7.08 -0.54 13.41
C ASP A 307 -7.86 0.04 12.22
N THR A 308 -7.23 0.88 11.43
CA THR A 308 -7.79 1.36 10.17
C THR A 308 -6.75 1.29 9.07
N SER A 309 -7.20 0.99 7.85
CA SER A 309 -6.37 1.02 6.65
C SER A 309 -7.14 1.62 5.49
N ALA A 310 -6.44 2.22 4.56
CA ALA A 310 -7.02 2.73 3.32
C ALA A 310 -6.01 2.73 2.18
N VAL A 311 -6.54 2.72 0.96
CA VAL A 311 -5.76 2.94 -0.26
C VAL A 311 -6.12 4.31 -0.81
N HIS A 312 -5.08 5.09 -1.11
CA HIS A 312 -5.17 6.42 -1.71
C HIS A 312 -4.35 6.40 -3.00
N PRO A 313 -4.98 6.21 -4.17
CA PRO A 313 -4.28 5.98 -5.44
C PRO A 313 -3.29 7.08 -5.83
N MET A 314 -3.62 8.34 -5.54
CA MET A 314 -2.74 9.45 -5.90
C MET A 314 -1.65 9.67 -4.85
N TRP A 315 -1.99 9.54 -3.56
CA TRP A 315 -1.01 9.64 -2.47
C TRP A 315 0.09 8.57 -2.58
N CYS A 316 -0.24 7.34 -2.94
CA CYS A 316 0.73 6.25 -3.01
C CYS A 316 1.76 6.40 -4.14
N LEU A 317 1.57 7.37 -5.06
CA LEU A 317 2.55 7.72 -6.09
C LEU A 317 3.68 8.60 -5.55
N ALA A 318 3.55 9.19 -4.35
CA ALA A 318 4.64 9.91 -3.71
C ALA A 318 5.65 8.92 -3.13
N ASN A 319 6.86 8.94 -3.64
CA ASN A 319 7.92 8.04 -3.23
C ASN A 319 8.43 8.34 -1.82
N HIS A 320 9.07 7.35 -1.18
CA HIS A 320 9.62 7.48 0.16
C HIS A 320 10.99 8.14 0.17
N SER A 321 11.16 9.10 1.10
CA SER A 321 12.49 9.56 1.55
C SER A 321 12.49 9.74 3.07
N CYS A 322 13.62 9.42 3.72
CA CYS A 322 13.84 9.79 5.12
C CYS A 322 14.20 11.27 5.30
N ASP A 323 14.31 12.01 4.21
CA ASP A 323 14.41 13.47 4.12
C ASP A 323 13.26 14.01 3.24
N PRO A 324 11.99 13.85 3.68
CA PRO A 324 10.83 14.21 2.90
C PRO A 324 10.70 15.73 2.78
N ASN A 325 10.21 16.19 1.62
CA ASN A 325 9.87 17.60 1.39
C ASN A 325 8.40 17.92 1.66
N VAL A 326 7.59 16.87 1.92
CA VAL A 326 6.19 17.04 2.34
C VAL A 326 5.92 16.37 3.67
N ALA A 327 4.88 16.83 4.36
CA ALA A 327 4.23 16.17 5.47
C ALA A 327 2.84 15.72 5.03
N TRP A 328 2.29 14.71 5.71
CA TRP A 328 0.96 14.21 5.41
C TRP A 328 0.17 13.92 6.70
N ASP A 329 -1.14 13.98 6.57
CA ASP A 329 -2.11 13.61 7.61
C ASP A 329 -3.27 12.87 6.96
N TRP A 330 -3.79 11.88 7.69
CA TRP A 330 -4.95 11.12 7.26
C TRP A 330 -5.99 11.03 8.39
N LYS A 331 -7.06 11.79 8.21
CA LYS A 331 -8.24 11.80 9.08
C LYS A 331 -9.50 11.80 8.23
N GLY A 332 -9.80 10.65 7.61
CA GLY A 332 -10.90 10.51 6.65
C GLY A 332 -10.59 11.05 5.24
N THR A 333 -9.61 11.91 5.13
CA THR A 333 -9.08 12.46 3.89
C THR A 333 -7.56 12.50 4.02
N MET A 334 -6.86 12.05 3.00
CA MET A 334 -5.41 12.13 2.92
C MET A 334 -5.00 13.51 2.42
N ARG A 335 -4.07 14.16 3.11
CA ARG A 335 -3.57 15.49 2.73
C ARG A 335 -2.06 15.52 2.72
N PHE A 336 -1.49 16.25 1.75
CA PHE A 336 -0.08 16.63 1.74
C PHE A 336 0.07 18.15 1.89
N TRP A 337 1.09 18.54 2.65
CA TRP A 337 1.59 19.91 2.73
C TRP A 337 3.08 19.91 2.44
N THR A 338 3.55 20.92 1.73
CA THR A 338 4.98 21.25 1.71
C THR A 338 5.46 21.56 3.11
N ARG A 339 6.64 21.06 3.50
CA ARG A 339 7.16 21.30 4.85
C ARG A 339 7.56 22.75 5.05
N ASP A 340 7.19 23.33 6.19
CA ASP A 340 7.68 24.63 6.64
C ASP A 340 9.13 24.56 7.09
N GLN A 341 9.50 23.43 7.71
CA GLN A 341 10.83 23.14 8.19
C GLN A 341 11.26 21.77 7.68
N LEU A 342 12.44 21.74 7.11
CA LEU A 342 13.05 20.50 6.67
C LEU A 342 13.70 19.80 7.87
N ILE A 343 13.86 18.48 7.75
CA ILE A 343 14.51 17.69 8.80
C ILE A 343 16.00 18.06 8.84
N GLU A 344 16.49 18.42 10.01
CA GLU A 344 17.91 18.73 10.18
C GLU A 344 18.76 17.45 10.23
N TRP A 345 19.78 17.40 9.39
CA TRP A 345 20.83 16.37 9.41
C TRP A 345 22.09 16.92 8.72
N GLN A 346 23.27 16.45 9.14
CA GLN A 346 24.54 17.11 8.82
C GLN A 346 24.94 17.08 7.33
N GLY A 347 24.51 16.05 6.60
CA GLY A 347 24.85 15.87 5.18
C GLY A 347 23.85 16.54 4.21
N ARG A 348 22.91 17.31 4.71
CA ARG A 348 21.92 18.00 3.86
C ARG A 348 22.59 19.08 3.04
N ASP A 349 22.14 19.23 1.78
CA ASP A 349 22.49 20.39 0.95
C ASP A 349 21.97 21.69 1.61
N PRO A 350 22.87 22.61 2.00
CA PRO A 350 22.49 23.87 2.63
C PRO A 350 21.69 24.81 1.70
N ASN A 351 21.74 24.58 0.40
CA ASN A 351 20.97 25.36 -0.57
C ASN A 351 19.54 24.87 -0.76
N LYS A 352 19.23 23.67 -0.25
CA LYS A 352 17.87 23.13 -0.33
C LYS A 352 17.00 23.71 0.79
N GLY A 353 16.17 24.67 0.44
CA GLY A 353 15.18 25.28 1.32
C GLY A 353 13.88 24.46 1.43
N PRO A 354 12.96 24.85 2.33
CA PRO A 354 11.62 24.28 2.42
C PRO A 354 10.75 24.68 1.22
N GLY A 355 9.62 23.98 1.04
CA GLY A 355 8.78 24.11 -0.15
C GLY A 355 9.24 23.18 -1.28
N LEU A 356 8.70 23.37 -2.47
CA LEU A 356 9.05 22.61 -3.67
C LEU A 356 9.40 23.57 -4.80
N LYS A 357 10.38 23.20 -5.60
CA LYS A 357 10.68 23.87 -6.85
C LYS A 357 9.97 23.21 -8.02
N GLN A 358 9.75 23.96 -9.08
CA GLN A 358 9.26 23.37 -10.33
C GLN A 358 10.16 22.19 -10.72
N ASP A 359 9.54 21.12 -11.21
CA ASP A 359 10.19 19.84 -11.56
C ASP A 359 10.81 19.06 -10.39
N GLU A 360 10.67 19.51 -9.15
CA GLU A 360 11.10 18.73 -7.99
C GLU A 360 10.12 17.59 -7.68
N GLU A 361 10.66 16.41 -7.39
CA GLU A 361 9.88 15.26 -6.98
C GLU A 361 9.36 15.42 -5.55
N VAL A 362 8.11 15.04 -5.34
CA VAL A 362 7.44 14.99 -4.04
C VAL A 362 7.84 13.72 -3.31
N PHE A 363 8.52 13.86 -2.18
CA PHE A 363 8.89 12.76 -1.31
C PHE A 363 8.12 12.82 0.00
N GLY A 364 7.31 11.78 0.24
CA GLY A 364 6.67 11.54 1.53
C GLY A 364 7.57 10.74 2.48
N HIS A 365 7.08 10.53 3.68
CA HIS A 365 7.69 9.59 4.62
C HIS A 365 6.73 8.43 4.90
N TYR A 366 7.24 7.20 4.93
CA TYR A 366 6.46 6.02 5.27
C TYR A 366 6.74 5.55 6.70
N CYS A 367 7.85 5.97 7.30
CA CYS A 367 8.23 5.69 8.68
C CYS A 367 8.38 7.00 9.48
N ASP A 368 8.51 6.89 10.78
CA ASP A 368 8.92 8.02 11.62
C ASP A 368 10.37 8.40 11.30
N VAL A 369 10.54 9.58 10.72
CA VAL A 369 11.84 10.10 10.27
C VAL A 369 12.72 10.60 11.40
N THR A 370 12.21 10.67 12.63
CA THR A 370 12.98 11.03 13.84
C THR A 370 13.76 9.83 14.41
N LEU A 371 13.41 8.61 14.00
CA LEU A 371 14.11 7.41 14.38
C LEU A 371 15.56 7.39 13.88
N SER A 372 16.40 6.59 14.52
CA SER A 372 17.77 6.34 14.07
C SER A 372 17.80 5.68 12.67
N VAL A 373 18.90 5.82 11.95
CA VAL A 373 19.04 5.20 10.62
C VAL A 373 18.86 3.67 10.67
N LYS A 374 19.27 3.04 11.78
CA LYS A 374 19.09 1.61 11.98
C LYS A 374 17.60 1.25 12.06
N GLU A 375 16.84 1.93 12.90
CA GLU A 375 15.40 1.68 13.08
C GLU A 375 14.61 2.00 11.79
N ARG A 376 14.92 3.10 11.09
CA ARG A 376 14.31 3.41 9.81
C ARG A 376 14.57 2.35 8.73
N ARG A 377 15.78 1.75 8.71
CA ARG A 377 16.10 0.65 7.80
C ARG A 377 15.41 -0.64 8.20
N GLU A 378 15.35 -0.97 9.48
CA GLU A 378 14.59 -2.12 9.98
C GLU A 378 13.11 -2.00 9.59
N TRP A 379 12.55 -0.80 9.72
CA TRP A 379 11.20 -0.53 9.24
C TRP A 379 11.08 -0.70 7.72
N ALA A 380 12.03 -0.15 6.95
CA ALA A 380 12.04 -0.26 5.49
C ALA A 380 12.12 -1.71 5.00
N VAL A 381 12.89 -2.56 5.68
CA VAL A 381 12.92 -4.01 5.39
C VAL A 381 11.53 -4.63 5.52
N GLY A 382 10.78 -4.25 6.54
CA GLY A 382 9.40 -4.72 6.75
C GLY A 382 8.42 -4.20 5.71
N ALA A 383 8.43 -2.90 5.45
CA ALA A 383 7.44 -2.21 4.62
C ALA A 383 7.81 -2.17 3.14
N LEU A 384 9.09 -2.03 2.82
CA LEU A 384 9.59 -1.87 1.45
C LEU A 384 10.38 -3.09 0.94
N GLY A 385 10.71 -4.03 1.83
CA GLY A 385 11.42 -5.26 1.50
C GLY A 385 12.94 -5.14 1.43
N GLY A 386 13.54 -4.03 1.81
CA GLY A 386 14.99 -3.84 1.84
C GLY A 386 15.40 -2.56 2.57
N ASP A 387 16.71 -2.38 2.75
CA ASP A 387 17.26 -1.18 3.39
C ASP A 387 16.99 0.06 2.55
N CYS A 388 16.49 1.12 3.18
CA CYS A 388 16.30 2.41 2.52
C CYS A 388 17.62 2.98 2.03
N MET A 389 17.68 3.35 0.75
CA MET A 389 18.84 3.89 0.06
C MET A 389 18.68 5.38 -0.30
N CYS A 390 17.82 6.13 0.41
CA CYS A 390 17.75 7.57 0.24
C CYS A 390 19.05 8.25 0.69
N THR A 391 19.33 9.45 0.18
CA THR A 391 20.56 10.21 0.44
C THR A 391 20.89 10.33 1.92
N ARG A 392 19.90 10.61 2.78
CA ARG A 392 20.09 10.70 4.23
C ARG A 392 20.54 9.37 4.84
N CYS A 393 19.88 8.25 4.49
CA CYS A 393 20.23 6.94 5.03
C CYS A 393 21.63 6.48 4.59
N ILE A 394 22.02 6.78 3.35
CA ILE A 394 23.36 6.49 2.85
C ILE A 394 24.41 7.28 3.65
N TRP A 395 24.17 8.58 3.81
CA TRP A 395 25.09 9.47 4.52
C TRP A 395 25.24 9.07 6.00
N GLU A 396 24.14 8.89 6.73
CA GLU A 396 24.16 8.55 8.16
C GLU A 396 24.80 7.18 8.44
N VAL A 397 24.72 6.23 7.52
CA VAL A 397 25.42 4.94 7.66
C VAL A 397 26.91 5.09 7.42
N ALA A 398 27.33 5.94 6.48
CA ALA A 398 28.74 6.18 6.20
C ALA A 398 29.44 6.96 7.32
N ASP A 399 28.71 7.87 7.98
CA ASP A 399 29.20 8.73 9.05
C ASP A 399 29.04 8.10 10.46
N ALA A 400 28.34 6.94 10.54
CA ALA A 400 28.18 6.24 11.81
C ALA A 400 29.55 5.88 12.37
N PRO A 401 29.92 6.33 13.60
CA PRO A 401 31.20 6.02 14.19
C PRO A 401 31.34 4.49 14.27
N CYS A 402 32.45 3.96 13.74
CA CYS A 402 32.78 2.58 13.85
C CYS A 402 32.86 2.26 15.36
N LEU A 403 31.80 1.69 15.92
CA LEU A 403 31.84 1.17 17.29
C LEU A 403 32.84 0.04 17.29
N THR A 404 34.09 0.40 17.49
CA THR A 404 35.11 -0.56 17.84
C THR A 404 34.60 -1.30 19.07
N THR A 405 34.21 -2.55 18.89
CA THR A 405 33.99 -3.48 19.99
C THR A 405 35.26 -3.52 20.81
N GLY A 406 35.27 -2.69 21.87
CA GLY A 406 36.26 -2.83 22.93
C GLY A 406 36.17 -4.24 23.50
N LYS A 407 37.27 -4.93 23.49
CA LYS A 407 37.47 -6.26 24.06
C LYS A 407 37.05 -6.32 25.53
#